data_461e096b5966df8fcbb74223906f39b4
#
_entry.id   461e096b5966df8fcbb74223906f39b4
#
_cell.length_a   1.000
_cell.length_b   1.000
_cell.length_c   1.000
_cell.angle_alpha   90.00
_cell.angle_beta   90.00
_cell.angle_gamma   90.00
#
_symmetry.space_group_name_H-M   'P 1'
#
loop_
_entity.id
_entity.type
_entity.pdbx_description
1 polymer ?
#
loop_
_entity_poly.entity_id
_entity_poly.type
_entity_poly.pdbx_seq_one_letter_code
_entity_poly.pdbx_strand_id
1 'polypeptide(L)'
;MLTTIVGALALAAAPARASWPDTPIGRLAALAELQTLNADLLGHASATLTLDRWCARHQLATGATIVADRVRGEDKQPSAEVRAQLRAGDAEPIAYRRVRLRCGERVLSEADNWYVPARLTAEMNHTLETSNAAFGRVVQPLDFRRHTLSARLLWSPLPEGWDIGGAPLPEGAEGASLAIPDQVIEHRALLTRGDGDPFSYVIETYQGAVLDFPPSAGPLLDGEPGGGAACP
;
A
#
# COMPACT_ATOMS: atom_id res chain seq x y z
N MET A 1 18.05 -39.73 36.81
CA MET A 1 18.57 -38.47 36.28
C MET A 1 17.66 -38.03 35.14
N LEU A 2 16.77 -37.07 35.42
CA LEU A 2 15.92 -36.48 34.37
C LEU A 2 16.62 -35.16 33.91
N THR A 3 16.99 -35.13 32.63
CA THR A 3 17.58 -33.93 32.02
C THR A 3 16.45 -33.12 31.42
N THR A 4 16.16 -31.98 32.02
CA THR A 4 15.18 -31.00 31.56
C THR A 4 15.81 -30.18 30.44
N ILE A 5 15.32 -30.34 29.19
CA ILE A 5 15.72 -29.51 28.06
C ILE A 5 14.86 -28.21 28.11
N VAL A 6 15.46 -27.09 28.48
CA VAL A 6 14.84 -25.76 28.38
C VAL A 6 15.04 -25.28 26.95
N GLY A 7 13.98 -25.37 26.15
CA GLY A 7 13.96 -24.80 24.82
C GLY A 7 13.87 -23.26 24.89
N ALA A 8 14.90 -22.56 24.45
CA ALA A 8 14.86 -21.11 24.30
C ALA A 8 14.00 -20.75 23.07
N LEU A 9 12.85 -20.12 23.31
CA LEU A 9 12.06 -19.49 22.25
C LEU A 9 12.81 -18.22 21.81
N ALA A 10 13.42 -18.25 20.63
CA ALA A 10 13.96 -17.05 20.00
C ALA A 10 12.77 -16.18 19.53
N LEU A 11 12.50 -15.07 20.21
CA LEU A 11 11.64 -14.03 19.66
C LEU A 11 12.37 -13.43 18.45
N ALA A 12 11.83 -13.68 17.23
CA ALA A 12 12.27 -12.97 16.06
C ALA A 12 11.94 -11.48 16.24
N ALA A 13 12.97 -10.64 16.34
CA ALA A 13 12.79 -9.19 16.36
C ALA A 13 12.17 -8.76 15.03
N ALA A 14 11.11 -7.96 15.10
CA ALA A 14 10.55 -7.34 13.91
C ALA A 14 11.66 -6.53 13.21
N PRO A 15 11.74 -6.55 11.86
CA PRO A 15 12.73 -5.77 11.14
C PRO A 15 12.59 -4.30 11.52
N ALA A 16 13.72 -3.67 11.89
CA ALA A 16 13.72 -2.24 12.19
C ALA A 16 13.23 -1.47 10.96
N ARG A 17 12.30 -0.52 11.16
CA ARG A 17 11.85 0.37 10.08
C ARG A 17 13.04 1.23 9.61
N ALA A 18 13.12 1.48 8.31
CA ALA A 18 14.10 2.42 7.78
C ALA A 18 13.85 3.82 8.35
N SER A 19 14.93 4.51 8.67
CA SER A 19 14.88 5.84 9.28
C SER A 19 14.98 6.90 8.18
N TRP A 20 13.93 7.70 8.01
CA TRP A 20 13.93 8.88 7.15
C TRP A 20 14.33 10.10 8.00
N PRO A 21 15.34 10.88 7.57
CA PRO A 21 15.75 12.06 8.33
C PRO A 21 14.62 13.07 8.48
N ASP A 22 14.42 13.61 9.68
CA ASP A 22 13.45 14.69 9.91
C ASP A 22 14.05 16.05 9.59
N THR A 23 14.45 16.23 8.32
CA THR A 23 14.98 17.47 7.74
C THR A 23 14.07 17.94 6.61
N PRO A 24 14.12 19.22 6.21
CA PRO A 24 13.35 19.72 5.05
C PRO A 24 13.55 18.85 3.80
N ILE A 25 14.79 18.45 3.51
CA ILE A 25 15.10 17.59 2.35
C ILE A 25 14.59 16.16 2.56
N GLY A 26 14.77 15.59 3.74
CA GLY A 26 14.26 14.25 4.06
C GLY A 26 12.73 14.17 3.94
N ARG A 27 12.02 15.21 4.40
CA ARG A 27 10.57 15.34 4.26
C ARG A 27 10.13 15.46 2.79
N LEU A 28 10.81 16.29 1.99
CA LEU A 28 10.56 16.40 0.56
C LEU A 28 10.81 15.07 -0.18
N ALA A 29 11.90 14.38 0.15
CA ALA A 29 12.22 13.07 -0.43
C ALA A 29 11.16 12.01 -0.07
N ALA A 30 10.73 11.97 1.20
CA ALA A 30 9.66 11.06 1.63
C ALA A 30 8.33 11.35 0.91
N LEU A 31 7.98 12.64 0.73
CA LEU A 31 6.79 13.03 -0.05
C LEU A 31 6.94 12.61 -1.52
N ALA A 32 8.11 12.82 -2.13
CA ALA A 32 8.35 12.44 -3.52
C ALA A 32 8.17 10.93 -3.74
N GLU A 33 8.71 10.09 -2.87
CA GLU A 33 8.53 8.63 -2.96
C GLU A 33 7.06 8.22 -2.73
N LEU A 34 6.39 8.83 -1.74
CA LEU A 34 4.98 8.56 -1.47
C LEU A 34 4.10 8.93 -2.68
N GLN A 35 4.36 10.08 -3.32
CA GLN A 35 3.63 10.50 -4.51
C GLN A 35 4.00 9.69 -5.75
N THR A 36 5.23 9.17 -5.85
CA THR A 36 5.63 8.24 -6.91
C THR A 36 4.82 6.95 -6.81
N LEU A 37 4.71 6.36 -5.61
CA LEU A 37 3.84 5.21 -5.39
C LEU A 37 2.37 5.53 -5.71
N ASN A 38 1.87 6.67 -5.24
CA ASN A 38 0.50 7.10 -5.51
C ASN A 38 0.21 7.22 -7.01
N ALA A 39 1.12 7.84 -7.77
CA ALA A 39 1.01 7.96 -9.22
C ALA A 39 1.04 6.59 -9.92
N ASP A 40 1.93 5.69 -9.50
CA ASP A 40 2.00 4.31 -10.03
C ASP A 40 0.70 3.53 -9.77
N LEU A 41 0.11 3.67 -8.56
CA LEU A 41 -1.16 3.03 -8.21
C LEU A 41 -2.33 3.59 -9.03
N LEU A 42 -2.32 4.88 -9.33
CA LEU A 42 -3.34 5.54 -10.16
C LEU A 42 -3.20 5.20 -11.64
N GLY A 43 -1.97 5.00 -12.11
CA GLY A 43 -1.65 4.69 -13.51
C GLY A 43 -1.87 3.23 -13.92
N HIS A 44 -2.13 2.31 -12.98
CA HIS A 44 -2.21 0.89 -13.27
C HIS A 44 -3.49 0.26 -12.72
N ALA A 45 -4.04 -0.72 -13.44
CA ALA A 45 -5.28 -1.38 -13.04
C ALA A 45 -5.14 -2.26 -11.79
N SER A 46 -3.97 -2.85 -11.56
CA SER A 46 -3.73 -3.80 -10.46
C SER A 46 -2.79 -3.24 -9.40
N ALA A 47 -3.31 -2.91 -8.23
CA ALA A 47 -2.52 -2.52 -7.06
C ALA A 47 -1.53 -3.62 -6.65
N THR A 48 -1.91 -4.90 -6.74
CA THR A 48 -1.02 -6.03 -6.42
C THR A 48 0.23 -6.03 -7.29
N LEU A 49 0.07 -5.87 -8.62
CA LEU A 49 1.20 -5.83 -9.55
C LEU A 49 2.04 -4.55 -9.38
N THR A 50 1.43 -3.44 -9.00
CA THR A 50 2.16 -2.22 -8.66
C THR A 50 3.01 -2.42 -7.41
N LEU A 51 2.44 -3.02 -6.37
CA LEU A 51 3.19 -3.35 -5.16
C LEU A 51 4.28 -4.41 -5.39
N ASP A 52 4.11 -5.37 -6.32
CA ASP A 52 5.19 -6.28 -6.74
C ASP A 52 6.40 -5.49 -7.25
N ARG A 53 6.17 -4.54 -8.18
CA ARG A 53 7.23 -3.67 -8.72
C ARG A 53 7.86 -2.79 -7.65
N TRP A 54 7.03 -2.21 -6.76
CA TRP A 54 7.49 -1.37 -5.65
C TRP A 54 8.38 -2.15 -4.68
N CYS A 55 7.94 -3.34 -4.28
CA CYS A 55 8.67 -4.25 -3.41
C CYS A 55 10.04 -4.62 -4.01
N ALA A 56 10.09 -4.93 -5.30
CA ALA A 56 11.32 -5.27 -6.02
C ALA A 56 12.27 -4.05 -6.16
N ARG A 57 11.73 -2.89 -6.57
CA ARG A 57 12.50 -1.66 -6.79
C ARG A 57 13.21 -1.20 -5.53
N HIS A 58 12.50 -1.22 -4.39
CA HIS A 58 13.03 -0.76 -3.11
C HIS A 58 13.64 -1.89 -2.26
N GLN A 59 13.73 -3.11 -2.80
CA GLN A 59 14.34 -4.27 -2.14
C GLN A 59 13.76 -4.52 -0.73
N LEU A 60 12.45 -4.35 -0.58
CA LEU A 60 11.77 -4.46 0.70
C LEU A 60 11.85 -5.87 1.29
N ALA A 61 12.03 -6.89 0.45
CA ALA A 61 12.29 -8.27 0.85
C ALA A 61 13.10 -9.03 -0.20
N THR A 62 13.80 -10.07 0.22
CA THR A 62 14.43 -11.03 -0.68
C THR A 62 13.36 -11.82 -1.42
N GLY A 63 13.45 -11.94 -2.76
CA GLY A 63 12.46 -12.66 -3.56
C GLY A 63 11.11 -11.93 -3.64
N ALA A 64 11.16 -10.64 -3.93
CA ALA A 64 10.08 -9.66 -3.93
C ALA A 64 8.85 -10.08 -4.76
N THR A 65 7.94 -10.84 -4.15
CA THR A 65 6.61 -11.14 -4.69
C THR A 65 5.58 -10.83 -3.61
N ILE A 66 4.53 -10.10 -3.98
CA ILE A 66 3.43 -9.82 -3.06
C ILE A 66 2.64 -11.10 -2.75
N VAL A 67 2.54 -11.39 -1.47
CA VAL A 67 1.70 -12.45 -0.92
C VAL A 67 0.45 -11.82 -0.33
N ALA A 68 -0.70 -12.42 -0.61
CA ALA A 68 -1.96 -12.01 0.01
C ALA A 68 -2.26 -12.89 1.22
N ASP A 69 -2.44 -12.29 2.38
CA ASP A 69 -2.99 -12.96 3.55
C ASP A 69 -4.46 -12.62 3.66
N ARG A 70 -5.31 -13.61 3.51
CA ARG A 70 -6.74 -13.44 3.72
C ARG A 70 -7.03 -13.32 5.21
N VAL A 71 -7.66 -12.21 5.62
CA VAL A 71 -8.21 -12.06 6.96
C VAL A 71 -9.54 -12.81 7.00
N ARG A 72 -9.62 -13.86 7.81
CA ARG A 72 -10.80 -14.70 7.98
C ARG A 72 -11.57 -14.30 9.24
N GLY A 73 -12.87 -14.60 9.25
CA GLY A 73 -13.73 -14.32 10.42
C GLY A 73 -14.26 -12.88 10.46
N GLU A 74 -13.89 -12.05 9.49
CA GLU A 74 -14.52 -10.74 9.29
C GLU A 74 -15.48 -10.82 8.10
N ASP A 75 -16.71 -10.37 8.32
CA ASP A 75 -17.72 -10.20 7.28
C ASP A 75 -18.29 -8.79 7.40
N LYS A 76 -17.95 -7.94 6.45
CA LYS A 76 -18.39 -6.55 6.41
C LYS A 76 -19.45 -6.40 5.33
N GLN A 77 -20.69 -6.14 5.77
CA GLN A 77 -21.80 -5.96 4.85
C GLN A 77 -21.56 -4.76 3.92
N PRO A 78 -21.94 -4.85 2.64
CA PRO A 78 -21.83 -3.74 1.71
C PRO A 78 -22.74 -2.58 2.15
N SER A 79 -22.22 -1.37 2.16
CA SER A 79 -23.03 -0.18 2.37
C SER A 79 -23.98 0.06 1.17
N ALA A 80 -24.96 0.93 1.34
CA ALA A 80 -25.81 1.35 0.23
C ALA A 80 -25.01 1.96 -0.94
N GLU A 81 -23.92 2.71 -0.62
CA GLU A 81 -23.01 3.26 -1.60
C GLU A 81 -22.30 2.15 -2.40
N VAL A 82 -21.73 1.16 -1.71
CA VAL A 82 -21.06 0.02 -2.35
C VAL A 82 -22.01 -0.72 -3.28
N ARG A 83 -23.23 -0.99 -2.83
CA ARG A 83 -24.26 -1.66 -3.63
C ARG A 83 -24.65 -0.85 -4.86
N ALA A 84 -24.83 0.45 -4.71
CA ALA A 84 -25.14 1.37 -5.81
C ALA A 84 -23.99 1.44 -6.84
N GLN A 85 -22.73 1.55 -6.39
CA GLN A 85 -21.57 1.56 -7.27
C GLN A 85 -21.42 0.25 -8.06
N LEU A 86 -21.69 -0.88 -7.41
CA LEU A 86 -21.72 -2.19 -8.05
C LEU A 86 -22.94 -2.39 -8.95
N ARG A 87 -23.93 -1.47 -8.96
CA ARG A 87 -25.21 -1.63 -9.65
C ARG A 87 -25.86 -2.97 -9.30
N ALA A 88 -25.74 -3.40 -8.05
CA ALA A 88 -26.26 -4.67 -7.58
C ALA A 88 -27.69 -4.47 -7.07
N GLY A 89 -28.63 -5.30 -7.58
CA GLY A 89 -29.99 -5.32 -7.07
C GLY A 89 -30.08 -5.76 -5.61
N ASP A 90 -31.19 -5.46 -4.94
CA ASP A 90 -31.33 -5.72 -3.50
C ASP A 90 -31.11 -7.19 -3.12
N ALA A 91 -31.53 -8.11 -3.97
CA ALA A 91 -31.36 -9.56 -3.78
C ALA A 91 -30.06 -10.11 -4.37
N GLU A 92 -29.25 -9.30 -5.11
CA GLU A 92 -28.02 -9.78 -5.72
C GLU A 92 -26.94 -10.00 -4.67
N PRO A 93 -26.40 -11.23 -4.55
CA PRO A 93 -25.35 -11.50 -3.56
C PRO A 93 -24.09 -10.71 -3.83
N ILE A 94 -23.55 -10.09 -2.78
CA ILE A 94 -22.24 -9.44 -2.77
C ILE A 94 -21.38 -10.17 -1.75
N ALA A 95 -20.25 -10.70 -2.20
CA ALA A 95 -19.27 -11.31 -1.33
C ALA A 95 -18.26 -10.27 -0.82
N TYR A 96 -17.77 -10.50 0.40
CA TYR A 96 -16.75 -9.69 1.02
C TYR A 96 -15.45 -10.46 1.22
N ARG A 97 -14.33 -9.76 1.02
CA ARG A 97 -13.00 -10.31 1.27
C ARG A 97 -12.09 -9.20 1.79
N ARG A 98 -11.44 -9.45 2.93
CA ARG A 98 -10.36 -8.62 3.44
C ARG A 98 -9.03 -9.32 3.27
N VAL A 99 -8.03 -8.59 2.79
CA VAL A 99 -6.68 -9.12 2.59
C VAL A 99 -5.64 -8.12 3.06
N ARG A 100 -4.49 -8.65 3.48
CA ARG A 100 -3.23 -7.92 3.66
C ARG A 100 -2.30 -8.31 2.53
N LEU A 101 -1.76 -7.33 1.83
CA LEU A 101 -0.74 -7.54 0.81
C LEU A 101 0.63 -7.33 1.44
N ARG A 102 1.44 -8.38 1.48
CA ARG A 102 2.76 -8.36 2.10
C ARG A 102 3.89 -8.51 1.08
N CYS A 103 4.98 -7.79 1.35
CA CYS A 103 6.29 -8.01 0.77
C CYS A 103 7.21 -8.57 1.87
N GLY A 104 7.53 -9.86 1.83
CA GLY A 104 8.13 -10.54 2.97
C GLY A 104 7.26 -10.38 4.21
N GLU A 105 7.83 -9.90 5.31
CA GLU A 105 7.11 -9.67 6.57
C GLU A 105 6.39 -8.30 6.64
N ARG A 106 6.61 -7.43 5.65
CA ARG A 106 6.03 -6.08 5.64
C ARG A 106 4.65 -6.07 5.01
N VAL A 107 3.63 -5.68 5.77
CA VAL A 107 2.29 -5.39 5.24
C VAL A 107 2.35 -4.04 4.53
N LEU A 108 2.21 -4.04 3.20
CA LEU A 108 2.23 -2.83 2.39
C LEU A 108 0.84 -2.24 2.17
N SER A 109 -0.20 -3.08 2.18
CA SER A 109 -1.58 -2.64 2.01
C SER A 109 -2.54 -3.57 2.72
N GLU A 110 -3.64 -3.00 3.23
CA GLU A 110 -4.85 -3.73 3.60
C GLU A 110 -5.97 -3.33 2.66
N ALA A 111 -6.78 -4.29 2.23
CA ALA A 111 -7.88 -4.04 1.31
C ALA A 111 -9.18 -4.70 1.78
N ASP A 112 -10.24 -3.90 1.84
CA ASP A 112 -11.63 -4.33 1.92
C ASP A 112 -12.17 -4.42 0.49
N ASN A 113 -12.65 -5.58 0.09
CA ASN A 113 -13.13 -5.83 -1.26
C ASN A 113 -14.53 -6.45 -1.23
N TRP A 114 -15.49 -5.79 -1.86
CA TRP A 114 -16.84 -6.30 -2.13
C TRP A 114 -16.95 -6.60 -3.62
N TYR A 115 -17.38 -7.81 -3.95
CA TYR A 115 -17.53 -8.22 -5.35
C TYR A 115 -18.80 -9.03 -5.57
N VAL A 116 -19.27 -9.05 -6.81
CA VAL A 116 -20.47 -9.80 -7.21
C VAL A 116 -20.01 -11.15 -7.80
N PRO A 117 -20.20 -12.28 -7.08
CA PRO A 117 -19.70 -13.59 -7.54
C PRO A 117 -20.27 -14.01 -8.89
N ALA A 118 -21.54 -13.66 -9.20
CA ALA A 118 -22.17 -13.97 -10.48
C ALA A 118 -21.48 -13.32 -11.69
N ARG A 119 -20.64 -12.30 -11.48
CA ARG A 119 -19.89 -11.59 -12.53
C ARG A 119 -18.46 -12.10 -12.70
N LEU A 120 -18.09 -13.14 -11.94
CA LEU A 120 -16.83 -13.88 -12.03
C LEU A 120 -17.07 -15.30 -12.57
N THR A 121 -16.02 -15.95 -13.05
CA THR A 121 -16.12 -17.38 -13.41
C THR A 121 -16.22 -18.25 -12.17
N ALA A 122 -16.72 -19.48 -12.33
CA ALA A 122 -16.77 -20.45 -11.24
C ALA A 122 -15.37 -20.76 -10.67
N GLU A 123 -14.36 -20.84 -11.54
CA GLU A 123 -12.96 -21.07 -11.16
C GLU A 123 -12.39 -19.91 -10.35
N MET A 124 -12.67 -18.65 -10.77
CA MET A 124 -12.24 -17.46 -10.01
C MET A 124 -12.87 -17.45 -8.62
N ASN A 125 -14.18 -17.71 -8.52
CA ASN A 125 -14.86 -17.77 -7.22
C ASN A 125 -14.24 -18.86 -6.35
N HIS A 126 -14.06 -20.06 -6.88
CA HIS A 126 -13.43 -21.17 -6.15
C HIS A 126 -12.03 -20.80 -5.64
N THR A 127 -11.19 -20.19 -6.49
CA THR A 127 -9.84 -19.74 -6.11
C THR A 127 -9.90 -18.67 -5.00
N LEU A 128 -10.81 -17.71 -5.11
CA LEU A 128 -10.97 -16.65 -4.09
C LEU A 128 -11.45 -17.21 -2.75
N GLU A 129 -12.27 -18.25 -2.74
CA GLU A 129 -12.81 -18.87 -1.53
C GLU A 129 -11.79 -19.77 -0.84
N THR A 130 -11.02 -20.55 -1.62
CA THR A 130 -10.20 -21.65 -1.09
C THR A 130 -8.73 -21.27 -0.91
N SER A 131 -8.24 -20.17 -1.53
CA SER A 131 -6.84 -19.81 -1.50
C SER A 131 -6.56 -18.41 -0.91
N ASN A 132 -5.28 -18.12 -0.71
CA ASN A 132 -4.77 -16.81 -0.37
C ASN A 132 -4.32 -16.00 -1.61
N ALA A 133 -4.74 -16.38 -2.82
CA ALA A 133 -4.39 -15.65 -4.02
C ALA A 133 -4.88 -14.19 -3.96
N ALA A 134 -4.07 -13.25 -4.41
CA ALA A 134 -4.45 -11.84 -4.47
C ALA A 134 -5.58 -11.64 -5.50
N PHE A 135 -6.61 -10.87 -5.14
CA PHE A 135 -7.80 -10.66 -5.96
C PHE A 135 -7.44 -10.21 -7.39
N GLY A 136 -6.59 -9.19 -7.51
CA GLY A 136 -6.19 -8.65 -8.81
C GLY A 136 -5.50 -9.67 -9.73
N ARG A 137 -4.79 -10.69 -9.17
CA ARG A 137 -4.21 -11.78 -9.96
C ARG A 137 -5.28 -12.76 -10.44
N VAL A 138 -6.25 -13.09 -9.58
CA VAL A 138 -7.33 -14.04 -9.93
C VAL A 138 -8.21 -13.49 -11.03
N VAL A 139 -8.55 -12.19 -10.99
CA VAL A 139 -9.45 -11.56 -11.96
C VAL A 139 -8.73 -10.98 -13.18
N GLN A 140 -7.40 -11.08 -13.27
CA GLN A 140 -6.61 -10.58 -14.41
C GLN A 140 -7.14 -11.05 -15.78
N PRO A 141 -7.60 -12.31 -15.95
CA PRO A 141 -8.14 -12.76 -17.25
C PRO A 141 -9.41 -12.03 -17.71
N LEU A 142 -10.06 -11.24 -16.84
CA LEU A 142 -11.21 -10.41 -17.23
C LEU A 142 -10.82 -9.15 -18.00
N ASP A 143 -9.53 -8.86 -18.16
CA ASP A 143 -9.00 -7.63 -18.78
C ASP A 143 -9.73 -6.39 -18.22
N PHE A 144 -9.81 -6.33 -16.90
CA PHE A 144 -10.61 -5.34 -16.20
C PHE A 144 -9.99 -3.95 -16.24
N ARG A 145 -10.86 -2.95 -16.14
CA ARG A 145 -10.48 -1.55 -15.95
C ARG A 145 -10.72 -1.14 -14.51
N ARG A 146 -9.80 -0.31 -13.99
CA ARG A 146 -9.90 0.30 -12.67
C ARG A 146 -10.37 1.76 -12.84
N HIS A 147 -11.44 2.11 -12.15
CA HIS A 147 -11.93 3.48 -12.02
C HIS A 147 -11.70 3.93 -10.58
N THR A 148 -10.72 4.80 -10.38
CA THR A 148 -10.45 5.37 -9.06
C THR A 148 -11.53 6.39 -8.72
N LEU A 149 -12.25 6.15 -7.63
CA LEU A 149 -13.33 7.01 -7.13
C LEU A 149 -12.77 8.08 -6.19
N SER A 150 -11.77 7.72 -5.41
CA SER A 150 -11.00 8.66 -4.59
C SER A 150 -9.59 8.15 -4.35
N ALA A 151 -8.65 9.08 -4.23
CA ALA A 151 -7.28 8.85 -3.82
C ALA A 151 -6.90 9.95 -2.84
N ARG A 152 -6.48 9.58 -1.64
CA ARG A 152 -6.17 10.53 -0.58
C ARG A 152 -4.85 10.15 0.09
N LEU A 153 -3.98 11.14 0.29
CA LEU A 153 -2.93 11.02 1.28
C LEU A 153 -3.58 11.08 2.67
N LEU A 154 -3.35 10.09 3.50
CA LEU A 154 -3.73 10.07 4.91
C LEU A 154 -2.68 10.75 5.77
N TRP A 155 -1.47 10.88 5.23
CA TRP A 155 -0.33 11.54 5.85
C TRP A 155 0.49 12.29 4.81
N SER A 156 1.02 13.44 5.21
CA SER A 156 2.01 14.20 4.47
C SER A 156 3.17 14.56 5.41
N PRO A 157 4.44 14.36 5.02
CA PRO A 157 5.59 14.83 5.81
C PRO A 157 5.74 16.34 5.82
N LEU A 158 5.00 17.06 4.96
CA LEU A 158 5.04 18.50 4.85
C LEU A 158 3.70 19.13 5.30
N PRO A 159 3.72 20.33 5.88
CA PRO A 159 2.51 21.01 6.29
C PRO A 159 1.64 21.41 5.09
N GLU A 160 0.35 21.57 5.31
CA GLU A 160 -0.56 22.06 4.29
C GLU A 160 -0.13 23.46 3.80
N GLY A 161 -0.18 23.69 2.49
CA GLY A 161 0.16 24.97 1.87
C GLY A 161 1.65 25.26 1.75
N TRP A 162 2.54 24.30 2.04
CA TRP A 162 3.99 24.48 1.92
C TRP A 162 4.44 24.89 0.51
N ASP A 163 3.75 24.41 -0.51
CA ASP A 163 4.00 24.61 -1.95
C ASP A 163 3.55 26.00 -2.46
N ILE A 164 2.68 26.64 -1.72
CA ILE A 164 2.18 28.00 -2.03
C ILE A 164 2.69 29.07 -1.05
N GLY A 165 3.76 28.75 -0.30
CA GLY A 165 4.38 29.67 0.64
C GLY A 165 3.60 29.90 1.94
N GLY A 166 2.64 28.98 2.25
CA GLY A 166 1.78 29.12 3.44
C GLY A 166 2.48 28.79 4.76
N ALA A 167 3.43 27.85 4.76
CA ALA A 167 4.17 27.47 5.97
C ALA A 167 5.64 27.20 5.64
N PRO A 168 6.58 27.56 6.54
CA PRO A 168 7.97 27.17 6.39
C PRO A 168 8.11 25.65 6.48
N LEU A 169 9.11 25.08 5.80
CA LEU A 169 9.43 23.68 5.93
C LEU A 169 9.89 23.39 7.36
N PRO A 170 9.32 22.37 8.04
CA PRO A 170 9.72 22.05 9.39
C PRO A 170 11.18 21.56 9.44
N GLU A 171 11.91 22.01 10.44
CA GLU A 171 13.22 21.48 10.80
C GLU A 171 13.04 20.62 12.04
N GLY A 172 13.37 19.33 11.93
CA GLY A 172 13.43 18.42 13.07
C GLY A 172 14.66 18.70 13.93
N ALA A 173 14.69 18.09 15.12
CA ALA A 173 15.90 18.09 15.93
C ALA A 173 17.03 17.35 15.19
N GLU A 174 18.29 17.70 15.49
CA GLU A 174 19.45 17.04 14.89
C GLU A 174 19.39 15.51 15.13
N GLY A 175 19.56 14.74 14.07
CA GLY A 175 19.47 13.27 14.12
C GLY A 175 18.07 12.69 14.29
N ALA A 176 17.03 13.52 14.30
CA ALA A 176 15.65 13.05 14.39
C ALA A 176 15.20 12.33 13.12
N SER A 177 14.29 11.38 13.28
CA SER A 177 13.67 10.62 12.21
C SER A 177 12.21 10.98 12.07
N LEU A 178 11.71 10.96 10.82
CA LEU A 178 10.29 11.16 10.55
C LEU A 178 9.43 10.10 11.23
N ALA A 179 8.40 10.55 11.93
CA ALA A 179 7.34 9.70 12.45
C ALA A 179 6.36 9.37 11.30
N ILE A 180 6.58 8.23 10.64
CA ILE A 180 5.68 7.73 9.58
C ILE A 180 4.57 6.92 10.24
N PRO A 181 3.29 7.31 10.09
CA PRO A 181 2.18 6.58 10.68
C PRO A 181 1.94 5.24 9.98
N ASP A 182 1.08 4.41 10.58
CA ASP A 182 0.75 3.11 10.00
C ASP A 182 0.02 3.22 8.67
N GLN A 183 -0.78 4.25 8.45
CA GLN A 183 -1.56 4.45 7.23
C GLN A 183 -1.17 5.75 6.54
N VAL A 184 -0.84 5.68 5.26
CA VAL A 184 -0.28 6.83 4.50
C VAL A 184 -1.09 7.21 3.26
N ILE A 185 -1.77 6.25 2.60
CA ILE A 185 -2.63 6.49 1.42
C ILE A 185 -3.90 5.66 1.55
N GLU A 186 -5.04 6.19 1.08
CA GLU A 186 -6.28 5.44 0.87
C GLU A 186 -6.75 5.64 -0.57
N HIS A 187 -7.04 4.54 -1.27
CA HIS A 187 -7.73 4.54 -2.54
C HIS A 187 -9.08 3.83 -2.45
N ARG A 188 -10.07 4.37 -3.14
CA ARG A 188 -11.34 3.69 -3.41
C ARG A 188 -11.49 3.53 -4.90
N ALA A 189 -11.81 2.35 -5.35
CA ALA A 189 -11.91 2.05 -6.77
C ALA A 189 -13.03 1.08 -7.09
N LEU A 190 -13.56 1.24 -8.29
CA LEU A 190 -14.51 0.34 -8.92
C LEU A 190 -13.79 -0.42 -10.05
N LEU A 191 -13.90 -1.74 -10.07
CA LEU A 191 -13.38 -2.57 -11.15
C LEU A 191 -14.53 -2.96 -12.07
N THR A 192 -14.34 -2.71 -13.37
CA THR A 192 -15.32 -3.05 -14.41
C THR A 192 -14.71 -4.01 -15.41
N ARG A 193 -15.53 -4.88 -15.99
CA ARG A 193 -15.16 -5.68 -17.15
C ARG A 193 -15.06 -4.80 -18.39
N GLY A 194 -14.59 -5.37 -19.51
CA GLY A 194 -14.46 -4.67 -20.78
C GLY A 194 -15.77 -4.09 -21.34
N ASP A 195 -16.91 -4.67 -20.96
CA ASP A 195 -18.26 -4.19 -21.29
C ASP A 195 -18.75 -3.04 -20.40
N GLY A 196 -17.93 -2.63 -19.40
CA GLY A 196 -18.27 -1.57 -18.45
C GLY A 196 -19.12 -2.03 -17.27
N ASP A 197 -19.39 -3.35 -17.14
CA ASP A 197 -20.14 -3.88 -16.00
C ASP A 197 -19.27 -3.94 -14.74
N PRO A 198 -19.64 -3.26 -13.63
CA PRO A 198 -18.87 -3.27 -12.42
C PRO A 198 -18.99 -4.62 -11.70
N PHE A 199 -17.87 -5.19 -11.26
CA PHE A 199 -17.88 -6.47 -10.56
C PHE A 199 -17.21 -6.43 -9.18
N SER A 200 -16.43 -5.39 -8.89
CA SER A 200 -15.75 -5.28 -7.60
C SER A 200 -15.59 -3.81 -7.19
N TYR A 201 -15.85 -3.53 -5.91
CA TYR A 201 -15.56 -2.28 -5.23
C TYR A 201 -14.52 -2.54 -4.17
N VAL A 202 -13.45 -1.75 -4.16
CA VAL A 202 -12.34 -1.95 -3.23
C VAL A 202 -11.97 -0.66 -2.50
N ILE A 203 -11.67 -0.78 -1.21
CA ILE A 203 -11.02 0.24 -0.41
C ILE A 203 -9.64 -0.31 -0.05
N GLU A 204 -8.59 0.36 -0.47
CA GLU A 204 -7.20 -0.02 -0.25
C GLU A 204 -6.53 1.03 0.62
N THR A 205 -5.99 0.59 1.76
CA THR A 205 -5.23 1.44 2.69
C THR A 205 -3.78 0.99 2.67
N TYR A 206 -2.90 1.85 2.19
CA TYR A 206 -1.47 1.60 2.09
C TYR A 206 -0.79 1.98 3.40
N GLN A 207 0.09 1.08 3.86
CA GLN A 207 0.72 1.19 5.17
C GLN A 207 2.02 1.99 5.08
N GLY A 208 2.45 2.60 6.18
CA GLY A 208 3.74 3.31 6.26
C GLY A 208 4.95 2.44 5.87
N ALA A 209 4.80 1.12 5.93
CA ALA A 209 5.80 0.17 5.49
C ALA A 209 6.13 0.25 3.97
N VAL A 210 5.34 0.95 3.16
CA VAL A 210 5.72 1.26 1.77
C VAL A 210 6.94 2.15 1.68
N LEU A 211 7.29 2.86 2.75
CA LEU A 211 8.48 3.70 2.90
C LEU A 211 9.57 3.03 3.76
N ASP A 212 9.49 1.73 4.02
CA ASP A 212 10.45 1.02 4.88
C ASP A 212 11.74 0.61 4.12
N PHE A 213 12.33 1.60 3.46
CA PHE A 213 13.63 1.54 2.80
C PHE A 213 14.41 2.81 3.10
N PRO A 214 15.75 2.77 3.10
CA PRO A 214 16.55 3.97 3.34
C PRO A 214 16.34 4.98 2.19
N PRO A 215 16.27 6.29 2.50
CA PRO A 215 16.30 7.30 1.45
C PRO A 215 17.53 7.09 0.58
N SER A 216 17.42 7.36 -0.72
CA SER A 216 18.59 7.32 -1.60
C SER A 216 19.65 8.26 -1.05
N ALA A 217 20.84 7.73 -0.75
CA ALA A 217 21.99 8.51 -0.32
C ALA A 217 22.48 9.36 -1.51
N GLY A 218 21.82 10.49 -1.73
CA GLY A 218 22.27 11.52 -2.65
C GLY A 218 23.02 12.61 -1.88
N PRO A 219 23.93 13.35 -2.50
CA PRO A 219 24.69 14.41 -1.83
C PRO A 219 23.81 15.51 -1.21
N LEU A 220 22.52 15.53 -1.52
CA LEU A 220 21.55 16.45 -0.94
C LEU A 220 21.02 16.03 0.45
N LEU A 221 21.19 14.78 0.87
CA LEU A 221 20.74 14.28 2.16
C LEU A 221 21.82 14.36 3.24
N ASP A 222 23.09 14.44 2.85
CA ASP A 222 24.22 14.38 3.76
C ASP A 222 24.63 15.74 4.35
N GLY A 223 23.94 16.83 3.98
CA GLY A 223 24.07 18.14 4.63
C GLY A 223 25.47 18.77 4.59
N GLU A 224 26.40 18.30 3.76
CA GLU A 224 27.67 18.96 3.59
C GLU A 224 27.47 20.29 2.82
N PRO A 225 27.82 21.43 3.42
CA PRO A 225 27.84 22.69 2.68
C PRO A 225 28.90 22.58 1.60
N GLY A 226 28.44 22.48 0.33
CA GLY A 226 29.33 22.46 -0.81
C GLY A 226 30.34 23.60 -0.73
N GLY A 227 31.60 23.26 -0.57
CA GLY A 227 32.69 24.20 -0.57
C GLY A 227 32.62 25.08 -1.82
N GLY A 228 32.37 26.37 -1.63
CA GLY A 228 32.31 27.36 -2.68
C GLY A 228 33.61 27.35 -3.47
N ALA A 229 33.60 26.77 -4.68
CA ALA A 229 34.62 27.01 -5.67
C ALA A 229 34.44 28.45 -6.13
N ALA A 230 35.31 29.34 -5.65
CA ALA A 230 35.45 30.67 -6.21
C ALA A 230 35.80 30.53 -7.69
N CYS A 231 34.96 31.06 -8.57
CA CYS A 231 35.33 31.27 -9.96
C CYS A 231 36.42 32.34 -10.05
N PRO A 232 37.42 32.14 -10.92
CA PRO A 232 38.49 33.11 -11.19
C PRO A 232 37.96 34.34 -11.92
#